data_764da49732c296858570d1bd52b76b1d
#
_entry.id   764da49732c296858570d1bd52b76b1d
#
_cell.length_a   1.000
_cell.length_b   1.000
_cell.length_c   1.000
_cell.angle_alpha   90.00
_cell.angle_beta   90.00
_cell.angle_gamma   90.00
#
_symmetry.space_group_name_H-M   'P 1'
#
loop_
_entity.id
_entity.type
_entity.pdbx_description
1 polymer ?
#
loop_
_entity_poly.entity_id
_entity_poly.type
_entity_poly.pdbx_seq_one_letter_code
_entity_poly.pdbx_strand_id
1 'polypeptide(L)'
;MNLDKLKNDWESLAERDAFGAILTDASRADGRWDISEFMATGEAEIEIVMSHLAGIGCIPDFHRAALDFGCGVGRLTQALGRRFASCVGMDISRQMIEKADSLNQYAHCRYVVHSDIRLPFADGSFSFIYSNIVLQHVPRRFSEPYLRDFVRVLAPGGVLVFGVQDSFAAPNILSRMTRIRHVLRLRSRIQDALGLGHRHMQMHCLPERAVRRALGSARVADIQFTNTAAKDFNGKLLYLPQAPSSGYVGKQYSVVK
;
A
#
# COMPACT_ATOMS: atom_id res chain seq x y z
N MET A 1 16.60 -7.24 6.21
CA MET A 1 15.26 -7.28 6.82
C MET A 1 14.58 -8.55 6.33
N ASN A 2 14.04 -9.39 7.20
CA ASN A 2 13.18 -10.54 6.85
C ASN A 2 11.71 -10.13 7.09
N LEU A 3 10.74 -10.99 6.73
CA LEU A 3 9.32 -10.71 6.93
C LEU A 3 8.96 -10.60 8.42
N ASP A 4 9.62 -11.38 9.30
CA ASP A 4 9.37 -11.31 10.75
C ASP A 4 9.75 -9.94 11.33
N LYS A 5 10.88 -9.36 10.85
CA LYS A 5 11.24 -8.00 11.26
C LYS A 5 10.22 -6.98 10.76
N LEU A 6 9.74 -7.11 9.53
CA LEU A 6 8.70 -6.24 8.97
C LEU A 6 7.42 -6.35 9.80
N LYS A 7 6.99 -7.58 10.12
CA LYS A 7 5.86 -7.84 10.99
C LYS A 7 6.02 -7.15 12.36
N ASN A 8 7.14 -7.38 13.05
CA ASN A 8 7.37 -6.80 14.36
C ASN A 8 7.42 -5.25 14.34
N ASP A 9 7.93 -4.66 13.26
CA ASP A 9 7.95 -3.22 13.09
C ASP A 9 6.51 -2.67 12.95
N TRP A 10 5.63 -3.33 12.16
CA TRP A 10 4.23 -2.95 12.00
C TRP A 10 3.38 -3.23 13.24
N GLU A 11 3.60 -4.34 13.97
CA GLU A 11 2.96 -4.60 15.27
C GLU A 11 3.24 -3.47 16.25
N SER A 12 4.52 -3.07 16.38
CA SER A 12 4.91 -1.99 17.31
C SER A 12 4.33 -0.62 16.91
N LEU A 13 4.14 -0.36 15.61
CA LEU A 13 3.50 0.86 15.12
C LEU A 13 2.00 0.85 15.40
N ALA A 14 1.34 -0.29 15.15
CA ALA A 14 -0.08 -0.47 15.41
C ALA A 14 -0.45 -0.32 16.89
N GLU A 15 0.38 -0.87 17.77
CA GLU A 15 0.21 -0.75 19.22
C GLU A 15 0.26 0.71 19.69
N ARG A 16 1.13 1.50 19.08
CA ARG A 16 1.35 2.89 19.48
C ARG A 16 0.28 3.84 18.90
N ASP A 17 0.04 3.78 17.61
CA ASP A 17 -0.95 4.60 16.89
C ASP A 17 -1.27 3.97 15.54
N ALA A 18 -2.29 3.11 15.50
CA ALA A 18 -2.66 2.37 14.29
C ALA A 18 -3.10 3.29 13.13
N PHE A 19 -3.80 4.37 13.42
CA PHE A 19 -4.28 5.31 12.41
C PHE A 19 -3.15 6.18 11.88
N GLY A 20 -2.32 6.73 12.75
CA GLY A 20 -1.14 7.53 12.40
C GLY A 20 -0.07 6.73 11.68
N ALA A 21 0.01 5.40 11.92
CA ALA A 21 0.90 4.51 11.17
C ALA A 21 0.49 4.34 9.70
N ILE A 22 -0.82 4.45 9.40
CA ILE A 22 -1.37 4.35 8.03
C ILE A 22 -1.31 5.70 7.32
N LEU A 23 -1.80 6.77 7.98
CA LEU A 23 -1.83 8.12 7.44
C LEU A 23 -1.01 9.06 8.32
N THR A 24 0.14 9.50 7.81
CA THR A 24 1.14 10.26 8.57
C THR A 24 0.85 11.77 8.64
N ASP A 25 -0.42 12.15 8.81
CA ASP A 25 -0.79 13.55 9.03
C ASP A 25 -0.32 14.02 10.41
N ALA A 26 0.67 14.90 10.44
CA ALA A 26 1.26 15.40 11.69
C ALA A 26 0.24 16.15 12.58
N SER A 27 -0.80 16.74 12.01
CA SER A 27 -1.87 17.40 12.77
C SER A 27 -2.79 16.42 13.51
N ARG A 28 -2.80 15.16 13.08
CA ARG A 28 -3.68 14.07 13.57
C ARG A 28 -2.93 12.89 14.18
N ALA A 29 -1.62 13.01 14.39
CA ALA A 29 -0.81 11.99 15.05
C ALA A 29 -1.22 11.78 16.53
N ASP A 30 -0.72 10.69 17.12
CA ASP A 30 -0.93 10.34 18.53
C ASP A 30 -2.42 10.18 18.91
N GLY A 31 -3.16 9.44 18.08
CA GLY A 31 -4.55 9.05 18.34
C GLY A 31 -5.60 10.15 18.11
N ARG A 32 -5.23 11.26 17.45
CA ARG A 32 -6.14 12.40 17.19
C ARG A 32 -7.02 12.23 15.95
N TRP A 33 -6.97 11.09 15.27
CA TRP A 33 -7.88 10.79 14.19
C TRP A 33 -9.31 10.54 14.71
N ASP A 34 -10.29 11.26 14.18
CA ASP A 34 -11.66 10.82 14.25
C ASP A 34 -11.86 9.60 13.34
N ILE A 35 -12.53 8.56 13.86
CA ILE A 35 -12.68 7.29 13.15
C ILE A 35 -13.49 7.47 11.87
N SER A 36 -14.57 8.27 11.91
CA SER A 36 -15.43 8.49 10.74
C SER A 36 -14.69 9.25 9.64
N GLU A 37 -13.95 10.29 10.01
CA GLU A 37 -13.10 11.03 9.07
C GLU A 37 -11.99 10.15 8.46
N PHE A 38 -11.35 9.31 9.29
CA PHE A 38 -10.34 8.38 8.81
C PHE A 38 -10.91 7.40 7.79
N MET A 39 -12.06 6.79 8.08
CA MET A 39 -12.73 5.85 7.19
C MET A 39 -13.22 6.54 5.90
N ALA A 40 -13.73 7.77 5.98
CA ALA A 40 -14.13 8.56 4.82
C ALA A 40 -12.99 8.83 3.83
N THR A 41 -11.73 8.92 4.30
CA THR A 41 -10.57 9.02 3.39
C THR A 41 -10.43 7.78 2.50
N GLY A 42 -10.83 6.59 3.00
CA GLY A 42 -10.84 5.36 2.21
C GLY A 42 -11.89 5.37 1.11
N GLU A 43 -13.09 5.85 1.43
CA GLU A 43 -14.16 5.99 0.44
C GLU A 43 -13.76 6.96 -0.69
N ALA A 44 -13.20 8.11 -0.32
CA ALA A 44 -12.71 9.09 -1.29
C ALA A 44 -11.59 8.54 -2.18
N GLU A 45 -10.66 7.76 -1.61
CA GLU A 45 -9.58 7.13 -2.36
C GLU A 45 -10.11 6.10 -3.36
N ILE A 46 -11.01 5.21 -2.94
CA ILE A 46 -11.59 4.19 -3.83
C ILE A 46 -12.46 4.84 -4.92
N GLU A 47 -13.17 5.94 -4.63
CA GLU A 47 -13.91 6.70 -5.64
C GLU A 47 -12.99 7.22 -6.76
N ILE A 48 -11.87 7.83 -6.40
CA ILE A 48 -10.86 8.32 -7.35
C ILE A 48 -10.33 7.17 -8.23
N VAL A 49 -9.99 6.03 -7.60
CA VAL A 49 -9.47 4.86 -8.30
C VAL A 49 -10.50 4.29 -9.26
N MET A 50 -11.76 4.11 -8.82
CA MET A 50 -12.82 3.55 -9.67
C MET A 50 -13.18 4.48 -10.83
N SER A 51 -13.22 5.79 -10.58
CA SER A 51 -13.45 6.80 -11.64
C SER A 51 -12.33 6.76 -12.70
N HIS A 52 -11.07 6.63 -12.25
CA HIS A 52 -9.94 6.48 -13.16
C HIS A 52 -10.02 5.20 -13.99
N LEU A 53 -10.30 4.05 -13.35
CA LEU A 53 -10.45 2.76 -14.03
C LEU A 53 -11.59 2.80 -15.07
N ALA A 54 -12.71 3.43 -14.75
CA ALA A 54 -13.81 3.63 -15.69
C ALA A 54 -13.35 4.48 -16.90
N GLY A 55 -12.59 5.54 -16.66
CA GLY A 55 -12.05 6.41 -17.70
C GLY A 55 -11.10 5.72 -18.68
N ILE A 56 -10.36 4.69 -18.22
CA ILE A 56 -9.46 3.89 -19.06
C ILE A 56 -10.06 2.56 -19.53
N GLY A 57 -11.35 2.32 -19.28
CA GLY A 57 -12.06 1.10 -19.69
C GLY A 57 -11.64 -0.17 -18.98
N CYS A 58 -11.09 -0.07 -17.75
CA CYS A 58 -10.63 -1.20 -16.94
C CYS A 58 -11.56 -1.43 -15.74
N ILE A 59 -12.84 -1.72 -15.99
CA ILE A 59 -13.85 -1.89 -14.93
C ILE A 59 -13.79 -3.32 -14.38
N PRO A 60 -13.57 -3.51 -13.05
CA PRO A 60 -13.59 -4.83 -12.44
C PRO A 60 -15.03 -5.39 -12.35
N ASP A 61 -15.15 -6.71 -12.23
CA ASP A 61 -16.42 -7.35 -11.95
C ASP A 61 -16.80 -7.20 -10.47
N PHE A 62 -17.74 -6.30 -10.19
CA PHE A 62 -18.22 -6.02 -8.83
C PHE A 62 -19.04 -7.16 -8.20
N HIS A 63 -19.53 -8.11 -8.99
CA HIS A 63 -20.25 -9.29 -8.48
C HIS A 63 -19.33 -10.36 -7.90
N ARG A 64 -18.02 -10.13 -7.90
CA ARG A 64 -17.00 -11.02 -7.35
C ARG A 64 -16.29 -10.40 -6.17
N ALA A 65 -15.35 -11.15 -5.58
CA ALA A 65 -14.57 -10.72 -4.43
C ALA A 65 -13.45 -9.74 -4.80
N ALA A 66 -13.17 -8.78 -3.92
CA ALA A 66 -11.98 -7.93 -3.92
C ALA A 66 -10.99 -8.32 -2.82
N LEU A 67 -9.70 -8.01 -3.02
CA LEU A 67 -8.63 -8.12 -2.03
C LEU A 67 -8.02 -6.75 -1.77
N ASP A 68 -7.96 -6.35 -0.50
CA ASP A 68 -7.20 -5.20 0.00
C ASP A 68 -5.93 -5.73 0.69
N PHE A 69 -4.78 -5.61 0.02
CA PHE A 69 -3.51 -6.12 0.54
C PHE A 69 -2.74 -5.03 1.30
N GLY A 70 -2.46 -5.29 2.58
CA GLY A 70 -1.94 -4.33 3.55
C GLY A 70 -3.05 -3.43 4.07
N CYS A 71 -4.17 -4.03 4.48
CA CYS A 71 -5.43 -3.33 4.78
C CYS A 71 -5.36 -2.44 6.03
N GLY A 72 -4.35 -2.62 6.89
CA GLY A 72 -4.28 -1.94 8.19
C GLY A 72 -5.57 -2.15 8.98
N VAL A 73 -6.18 -1.05 9.42
CA VAL A 73 -7.45 -1.07 10.19
C VAL A 73 -8.72 -1.14 9.32
N GLY A 74 -8.59 -1.52 8.05
CA GLY A 74 -9.74 -1.83 7.19
C GLY A 74 -10.37 -0.63 6.46
N ARG A 75 -9.71 0.52 6.42
CA ARG A 75 -10.18 1.75 5.76
C ARG A 75 -10.59 1.51 4.30
N LEU A 76 -9.71 0.90 3.53
CA LEU A 76 -9.93 0.61 2.11
C LEU A 76 -10.76 -0.66 1.91
N THR A 77 -10.62 -1.65 2.79
CA THR A 77 -11.43 -2.88 2.77
C THR A 77 -12.91 -2.57 2.85
N GLN A 78 -13.34 -1.71 3.77
CA GLN A 78 -14.75 -1.34 3.92
C GLN A 78 -15.24 -0.49 2.73
N ALA A 79 -14.42 0.42 2.22
CA ALA A 79 -14.75 1.19 1.02
C ALA A 79 -14.94 0.28 -0.22
N LEU A 80 -14.12 -0.77 -0.37
CA LEU A 80 -14.29 -1.80 -1.39
C LEU A 80 -15.52 -2.66 -1.12
N GLY A 81 -15.80 -3.01 0.14
CA GLY A 81 -17.00 -3.75 0.54
C GLY A 81 -18.31 -3.09 0.11
N ARG A 82 -18.36 -1.76 -0.01
CA ARG A 82 -19.52 -1.03 -0.54
C ARG A 82 -19.78 -1.27 -2.03
N ARG A 83 -18.83 -1.86 -2.76
CA ARG A 83 -18.88 -2.00 -4.22
C ARG A 83 -18.84 -3.43 -4.70
N PHE A 84 -18.12 -4.30 -4.00
CA PHE A 84 -17.89 -5.68 -4.38
C PHE A 84 -18.80 -6.64 -3.59
N ALA A 85 -19.13 -7.79 -4.18
CA ALA A 85 -19.93 -8.82 -3.52
C ALA A 85 -19.33 -9.29 -2.17
N SER A 86 -17.99 -9.25 -2.06
CA SER A 86 -17.28 -9.44 -0.80
C SER A 86 -15.89 -8.80 -0.87
N CYS A 87 -15.29 -8.52 0.28
CA CYS A 87 -13.93 -8.00 0.34
C CYS A 87 -13.12 -8.73 1.40
N VAL A 88 -11.86 -9.02 1.09
CA VAL A 88 -10.90 -9.56 2.04
C VAL A 88 -9.85 -8.50 2.31
N GLY A 89 -9.73 -8.05 3.55
CA GLY A 89 -8.61 -7.27 4.04
C GLY A 89 -7.51 -8.21 4.53
N MET A 90 -6.28 -7.99 4.14
CA MET A 90 -5.14 -8.78 4.58
C MET A 90 -4.01 -7.88 5.07
N ASP A 91 -3.47 -8.19 6.24
CA ASP A 91 -2.32 -7.47 6.80
C ASP A 91 -1.34 -8.43 7.50
N ILE A 92 -0.09 -7.99 7.63
CA ILE A 92 0.94 -8.74 8.36
C ILE A 92 0.82 -8.57 9.87
N SER A 93 0.23 -7.46 10.33
CA SER A 93 0.03 -7.15 11.73
C SER A 93 -1.29 -7.72 12.26
N ARG A 94 -1.19 -8.53 13.31
CA ARG A 94 -2.35 -9.04 14.04
C ARG A 94 -3.14 -7.91 14.70
N GLN A 95 -2.44 -6.93 15.28
CA GLN A 95 -3.09 -5.81 15.96
C GLN A 95 -3.89 -4.93 14.98
N MET A 96 -3.37 -4.72 13.76
CA MET A 96 -4.13 -4.05 12.70
C MET A 96 -5.40 -4.82 12.36
N ILE A 97 -5.33 -6.14 12.21
CA ILE A 97 -6.49 -6.99 11.89
C ILE A 97 -7.51 -6.99 13.03
N GLU A 98 -7.09 -7.13 14.28
CA GLU A 98 -8.01 -7.06 15.43
C GLU A 98 -8.73 -5.70 15.51
N LYS A 99 -8.02 -4.61 15.19
CA LYS A 99 -8.63 -3.29 15.10
C LYS A 99 -9.59 -3.19 13.91
N ALA A 100 -9.21 -3.74 12.74
CA ALA A 100 -10.07 -3.78 11.55
C ALA A 100 -11.36 -4.55 11.81
N ASP A 101 -11.30 -5.73 12.45
CA ASP A 101 -12.46 -6.51 12.85
C ASP A 101 -13.37 -5.73 13.81
N SER A 102 -12.79 -5.03 14.78
CA SER A 102 -13.55 -4.22 15.74
C SER A 102 -14.29 -3.02 15.10
N LEU A 103 -13.78 -2.52 13.98
CA LEU A 103 -14.35 -1.38 13.23
C LEU A 103 -15.22 -1.82 12.05
N ASN A 104 -15.33 -3.13 11.80
CA ASN A 104 -16.01 -3.65 10.62
C ASN A 104 -17.54 -3.44 10.69
N GLN A 105 -18.09 -2.83 9.65
CA GLN A 105 -19.51 -2.57 9.52
C GLN A 105 -20.22 -3.46 8.47
N TYR A 106 -19.46 -4.32 7.76
CA TYR A 106 -19.96 -5.11 6.64
C TYR A 106 -19.72 -6.60 6.85
N ALA A 107 -20.78 -7.39 7.01
CA ALA A 107 -20.69 -8.84 7.23
C ALA A 107 -19.98 -9.61 6.10
N HIS A 108 -19.92 -9.06 4.89
CA HIS A 108 -19.23 -9.63 3.74
C HIS A 108 -17.78 -9.14 3.58
N CYS A 109 -17.30 -8.29 4.51
CA CYS A 109 -15.87 -8.00 4.67
C CYS A 109 -15.28 -8.91 5.73
N ARG A 110 -14.14 -9.53 5.45
CA ARG A 110 -13.41 -10.35 6.40
C ARG A 110 -11.93 -9.97 6.41
N TYR A 111 -11.26 -10.19 7.54
CA TYR A 111 -9.88 -9.81 7.72
C TYR A 111 -9.00 -11.02 8.01
N VAL A 112 -7.77 -11.02 7.48
CA VAL A 112 -6.84 -12.15 7.56
C VAL A 112 -5.44 -11.67 7.91
N VAL A 113 -4.87 -12.20 8.98
CA VAL A 113 -3.43 -12.03 9.28
C VAL A 113 -2.64 -12.95 8.37
N HIS A 114 -1.67 -12.39 7.64
CA HIS A 114 -0.84 -13.18 6.74
C HIS A 114 0.58 -12.63 6.63
N SER A 115 1.58 -13.48 6.80
CA SER A 115 3.00 -13.11 6.83
C SER A 115 3.87 -13.92 5.87
N ASP A 116 3.26 -14.59 4.88
CA ASP A 116 3.98 -15.33 3.85
C ASP A 116 3.85 -14.62 2.49
N ILE A 117 4.72 -14.98 1.54
CA ILE A 117 4.68 -14.45 0.18
C ILE A 117 3.55 -15.07 -0.63
N ARG A 118 3.31 -16.39 -0.48
CA ARG A 118 2.23 -17.06 -1.17
C ARG A 118 0.92 -16.79 -0.45
N LEU A 119 0.02 -16.06 -1.10
CA LEU A 119 -1.30 -15.75 -0.56
C LEU A 119 -2.14 -17.03 -0.41
N PRO A 120 -2.90 -17.19 0.70
CA PRO A 120 -3.66 -18.39 1.02
C PRO A 120 -4.99 -18.47 0.23
N PHE A 121 -4.94 -18.10 -1.05
CA PHE A 121 -6.10 -18.12 -1.94
C PHE A 121 -5.80 -18.93 -3.19
N ALA A 122 -6.86 -19.52 -3.76
CA ALA A 122 -6.79 -20.22 -5.04
C ALA A 122 -6.51 -19.25 -6.20
N ASP A 123 -6.02 -19.77 -7.30
CA ASP A 123 -5.82 -19.01 -8.53
C ASP A 123 -7.15 -18.41 -9.00
N GLY A 124 -7.15 -17.15 -9.42
CA GLY A 124 -8.35 -16.49 -9.94
C GLY A 124 -9.44 -16.18 -8.92
N SER A 125 -9.11 -16.11 -7.62
CA SER A 125 -10.06 -15.86 -6.53
C SER A 125 -10.70 -14.48 -6.58
N PHE A 126 -10.01 -13.45 -7.09
CA PHE A 126 -10.42 -12.05 -7.00
C PHE A 126 -10.59 -11.42 -8.37
N SER A 127 -11.64 -10.63 -8.55
CA SER A 127 -11.80 -9.76 -9.73
C SER A 127 -11.07 -8.42 -9.58
N PHE A 128 -10.78 -8.03 -8.35
CA PHE A 128 -10.07 -6.80 -8.03
C PHE A 128 -9.08 -7.01 -6.89
N ILE A 129 -7.88 -6.45 -7.05
CA ILE A 129 -6.87 -6.41 -5.99
C ILE A 129 -6.40 -4.96 -5.86
N TYR A 130 -6.40 -4.45 -4.64
CA TYR A 130 -5.89 -3.12 -4.33
C TYR A 130 -4.79 -3.19 -3.27
N SER A 131 -3.73 -2.40 -3.46
CA SER A 131 -2.67 -2.23 -2.48
C SER A 131 -2.05 -0.84 -2.61
N ASN A 132 -2.23 0.01 -1.61
CA ASN A 132 -1.67 1.36 -1.62
C ASN A 132 -0.90 1.64 -0.32
N ILE A 133 0.23 2.36 -0.43
CA ILE A 133 1.13 2.71 0.69
C ILE A 133 1.75 1.49 1.41
N VAL A 134 1.71 0.30 0.81
CA VAL A 134 2.18 -0.96 1.39
C VAL A 134 3.52 -1.39 0.80
N LEU A 135 3.57 -1.62 -0.52
CA LEU A 135 4.75 -2.18 -1.19
C LEU A 135 5.99 -1.28 -1.08
N GLN A 136 5.80 0.01 -0.83
CA GLN A 136 6.89 0.95 -0.55
C GLN A 136 7.66 0.63 0.74
N HIS A 137 7.04 -0.10 1.68
CA HIS A 137 7.64 -0.53 2.95
C HIS A 137 8.18 -1.96 2.89
N VAL A 138 7.86 -2.69 1.81
CA VAL A 138 8.27 -4.07 1.59
C VAL A 138 9.58 -4.10 0.80
N PRO A 139 10.64 -4.79 1.28
CA PRO A 139 11.88 -4.94 0.50
C PRO A 139 11.61 -5.56 -0.86
N ARG A 140 12.30 -5.07 -1.89
CA ARG A 140 12.13 -5.48 -3.29
C ARG A 140 12.13 -7.00 -3.48
N ARG A 141 12.98 -7.74 -2.76
CA ARG A 141 13.04 -9.22 -2.83
C ARG A 141 11.73 -9.92 -2.44
N PHE A 142 10.82 -9.21 -1.73
CA PHE A 142 9.49 -9.69 -1.39
C PHE A 142 8.40 -9.05 -2.26
N SER A 143 8.57 -7.77 -2.65
CA SER A 143 7.58 -7.08 -3.49
C SER A 143 7.43 -7.73 -4.86
N GLU A 144 8.53 -8.14 -5.51
CA GLU A 144 8.46 -8.83 -6.80
C GLU A 144 7.72 -10.19 -6.72
N PRO A 145 7.98 -11.06 -5.72
CA PRO A 145 7.16 -12.26 -5.48
C PRO A 145 5.70 -11.96 -5.18
N TYR A 146 5.38 -10.96 -4.37
CA TYR A 146 3.98 -10.58 -4.11
C TYR A 146 3.27 -10.16 -5.39
N LEU A 147 3.89 -9.36 -6.27
CA LEU A 147 3.27 -8.98 -7.54
C LEU A 147 2.97 -10.19 -8.42
N ARG A 148 3.85 -11.22 -8.46
CA ARG A 148 3.58 -12.47 -9.16
C ARG A 148 2.38 -13.21 -8.57
N ASP A 149 2.29 -13.22 -7.24
CA ASP A 149 1.21 -13.92 -6.55
C ASP A 149 -0.13 -13.17 -6.67
N PHE A 150 -0.11 -11.84 -6.71
CA PHE A 150 -1.30 -11.04 -7.06
C PHE A 150 -1.84 -11.43 -8.44
N VAL A 151 -0.96 -11.53 -9.45
CA VAL A 151 -1.39 -11.99 -10.79
C VAL A 151 -1.94 -13.41 -10.74
N ARG A 152 -1.39 -14.30 -9.91
CA ARG A 152 -1.91 -15.68 -9.74
C ARG A 152 -3.34 -15.68 -9.21
N VAL A 153 -3.58 -14.99 -8.09
CA VAL A 153 -4.91 -14.97 -7.42
C VAL A 153 -5.92 -14.06 -8.09
N LEU A 154 -5.49 -13.19 -9.02
CA LEU A 154 -6.36 -12.37 -9.84
C LEU A 154 -7.05 -13.24 -10.91
N ALA A 155 -8.34 -13.06 -11.10
CA ALA A 155 -9.13 -13.75 -12.12
C ALA A 155 -8.72 -13.32 -13.54
N PRO A 156 -8.93 -14.15 -14.57
CA PRO A 156 -8.85 -13.69 -15.95
C PRO A 156 -9.78 -12.47 -16.17
N GLY A 157 -9.26 -11.41 -16.79
CA GLY A 157 -9.95 -10.13 -16.95
C GLY A 157 -10.06 -9.30 -15.66
N GLY A 158 -9.55 -9.78 -14.55
CA GLY A 158 -9.51 -9.03 -13.28
C GLY A 158 -8.53 -7.87 -13.32
N VAL A 159 -8.73 -6.92 -12.41
CA VAL A 159 -7.96 -5.67 -12.34
C VAL A 159 -7.16 -5.63 -11.04
N LEU A 160 -5.87 -5.36 -11.15
CA LEU A 160 -4.96 -5.11 -10.03
C LEU A 160 -4.53 -3.64 -10.05
N VAL A 161 -4.72 -2.95 -8.93
CA VAL A 161 -4.22 -1.58 -8.74
C VAL A 161 -3.29 -1.55 -7.54
N PHE A 162 -2.08 -1.04 -7.71
CA PHE A 162 -1.13 -0.94 -6.60
C PHE A 162 -0.20 0.27 -6.74
N GLY A 163 0.19 0.82 -5.59
CA GLY A 163 1.16 1.90 -5.47
C GLY A 163 2.56 1.41 -5.09
N VAL A 164 3.59 1.97 -5.74
CA VAL A 164 5.01 1.75 -5.38
C VAL A 164 5.81 3.04 -5.52
N GLN A 165 6.96 3.11 -4.86
CA GLN A 165 7.97 4.13 -5.12
C GLN A 165 8.88 3.64 -6.25
N ASP A 166 8.83 4.30 -7.42
CA ASP A 166 9.67 3.94 -8.57
C ASP A 166 11.15 4.29 -8.32
N SER A 167 11.38 5.52 -7.89
CA SER A 167 12.73 6.08 -7.77
C SER A 167 12.76 7.21 -6.74
N PHE A 168 13.95 7.76 -6.52
CA PHE A 168 14.16 8.97 -5.73
C PHE A 168 14.73 10.07 -6.63
N ALA A 169 13.97 11.12 -6.85
CA ALA A 169 14.39 12.28 -7.61
C ALA A 169 15.33 13.16 -6.75
N ALA A 170 16.52 13.45 -7.28
CA ALA A 170 17.55 14.25 -6.62
C ALA A 170 18.08 15.30 -7.60
N PRO A 171 17.50 16.52 -7.62
CA PRO A 171 17.78 17.51 -8.66
C PRO A 171 19.18 18.13 -8.58
N ASN A 172 19.89 18.03 -7.46
CA ASN A 172 21.22 18.61 -7.27
C ASN A 172 22.15 17.72 -6.45
N ILE A 173 23.47 18.09 -6.42
CA ILE A 173 24.52 17.33 -5.72
C ILE A 173 24.23 17.20 -4.23
N LEU A 174 23.65 18.22 -3.59
CA LEU A 174 23.31 18.22 -2.17
C LEU A 174 22.21 17.20 -1.85
N SER A 175 21.22 17.08 -2.72
CA SER A 175 20.15 16.08 -2.60
C SER A 175 20.65 14.65 -2.94
N ARG A 176 21.68 14.51 -3.79
CA ARG A 176 22.41 13.24 -4.00
C ARG A 176 23.17 12.80 -2.75
N MET A 177 23.79 13.73 -2.02
CA MET A 177 24.45 13.44 -0.73
C MET A 177 23.42 13.04 0.35
N THR A 178 22.24 13.64 0.35
CA THR A 178 21.13 13.24 1.24
C THR A 178 20.67 11.82 0.92
N ARG A 179 20.62 11.43 -0.37
CA ARG A 179 20.36 10.07 -0.81
C ARG A 179 21.41 9.08 -0.29
N ILE A 180 22.70 9.44 -0.35
CA ILE A 180 23.80 8.60 0.19
C ILE A 180 23.63 8.43 1.70
N ARG A 181 23.29 9.49 2.44
CA ARG A 181 23.00 9.43 3.88
C ARG A 181 21.80 8.53 4.20
N HIS A 182 20.72 8.56 3.41
CA HIS A 182 19.57 7.65 3.52
C HIS A 182 19.95 6.20 3.19
N VAL A 183 20.77 5.98 2.16
CA VAL A 183 21.25 4.64 1.77
C VAL A 183 22.21 4.07 2.81
N LEU A 184 23.11 4.89 3.36
CA LEU A 184 24.10 4.44 4.36
C LEU A 184 23.49 4.23 5.76
N ARG A 185 22.24 4.68 6.00
CA ARG A 185 21.50 4.48 7.27
C ARG A 185 22.31 4.80 8.54
N LEU A 186 23.29 5.70 8.46
CA LEU A 186 24.19 5.96 9.59
C LEU A 186 23.42 6.50 10.79
N ARG A 187 22.41 7.36 10.54
CA ARG A 187 21.58 7.96 11.60
C ARG A 187 20.67 6.92 12.28
N SER A 188 20.00 6.07 11.51
CA SER A 188 19.12 5.04 12.08
C SER A 188 19.92 3.97 12.81
N ARG A 189 21.09 3.58 12.32
CA ARG A 189 21.98 2.63 13.03
C ARG A 189 22.50 3.19 14.36
N ILE A 190 22.81 4.48 14.41
CA ILE A 190 23.24 5.14 15.67
C ILE A 190 22.05 5.27 16.62
N GLN A 191 20.86 5.63 16.14
CA GLN A 191 19.64 5.73 16.96
C GLN A 191 19.19 4.35 17.46
N ASP A 192 19.26 3.32 16.63
CA ASP A 192 18.97 1.94 17.02
C ASP A 192 19.97 1.42 18.07
N ALA A 193 21.27 1.76 17.92
CA ALA A 193 22.33 1.40 18.86
C ALA A 193 22.22 2.14 20.22
N LEU A 194 21.65 3.35 20.22
CA LEU A 194 21.44 4.16 21.43
C LEU A 194 20.06 3.94 22.08
N GLY A 195 19.24 3.00 21.57
CA GLY A 195 17.89 2.75 22.10
C GLY A 195 16.91 3.92 21.93
N LEU A 196 17.29 4.95 21.14
CA LEU A 196 16.50 6.16 20.88
C LEU A 196 15.56 5.98 19.67
N GLY A 197 15.25 4.71 19.31
CA GLY A 197 14.58 4.36 18.08
C GLY A 197 13.15 4.87 17.96
N HIS A 198 12.97 6.00 17.32
CA HIS A 198 11.81 6.19 16.48
C HIS A 198 12.01 5.23 15.30
N ARG A 199 11.31 4.09 15.29
CA ARG A 199 11.38 3.14 14.17
C ARG A 199 10.79 3.81 12.93
N HIS A 200 11.65 4.45 12.14
CA HIS A 200 11.26 5.01 10.86
C HIS A 200 10.88 3.88 9.91
N MET A 201 9.68 3.94 9.37
CA MET A 201 9.26 3.07 8.27
C MET A 201 10.28 3.17 7.13
N GLN A 202 10.84 2.00 6.75
CA GLN A 202 11.80 1.95 5.66
C GLN A 202 11.07 2.10 4.34
N MET A 203 11.61 2.96 3.45
CA MET A 203 11.09 3.14 2.10
C MET A 203 11.96 2.37 1.11
N HIS A 204 11.33 1.65 0.20
CA HIS A 204 11.99 0.85 -0.83
C HIS A 204 11.48 1.27 -2.21
N CYS A 205 12.41 1.44 -3.16
CA CYS A 205 12.05 1.69 -4.55
C CYS A 205 11.94 0.37 -5.32
N LEU A 206 10.89 0.25 -6.12
CA LEU A 206 10.69 -0.81 -7.09
C LEU A 206 10.54 -0.20 -8.49
N PRO A 207 11.64 -0.12 -9.27
CA PRO A 207 11.63 0.51 -10.58
C PRO A 207 10.65 -0.17 -11.55
N GLU A 208 10.05 0.59 -12.48
CA GLU A 208 9.06 0.11 -13.43
C GLU A 208 9.50 -1.16 -14.18
N ARG A 209 10.76 -1.25 -14.60
CA ARG A 209 11.31 -2.46 -15.24
C ARG A 209 11.19 -3.73 -14.38
N ALA A 210 11.29 -3.57 -13.04
CA ALA A 210 11.15 -4.69 -12.12
C ALA A 210 9.68 -5.05 -11.91
N VAL A 211 8.81 -4.05 -11.85
CA VAL A 211 7.35 -4.23 -11.81
C VAL A 211 6.90 -5.01 -13.04
N ARG A 212 7.21 -4.54 -14.26
CA ARG A 212 6.82 -5.20 -15.51
C ARG A 212 7.32 -6.64 -15.60
N ARG A 213 8.56 -6.91 -15.16
CA ARG A 213 9.09 -8.27 -15.10
C ARG A 213 8.31 -9.15 -14.11
N ALA A 214 7.94 -8.63 -12.95
CA ALA A 214 7.19 -9.38 -11.94
C ALA A 214 5.76 -9.70 -12.38
N LEU A 215 5.11 -8.79 -13.12
CA LEU A 215 3.75 -8.97 -13.64
C LEU A 215 3.67 -10.00 -14.79
N GLY A 216 4.81 -10.34 -15.44
CA GLY A 216 4.84 -11.33 -16.52
C GLY A 216 4.00 -10.92 -17.73
N SER A 217 3.00 -11.72 -18.08
CA SER A 217 2.11 -11.50 -19.22
C SER A 217 0.93 -10.56 -18.92
N ALA A 218 0.69 -10.18 -17.66
CA ALA A 218 -0.39 -9.28 -17.31
C ALA A 218 -0.16 -7.89 -17.93
N ARG A 219 -1.21 -7.32 -18.51
CA ARG A 219 -1.15 -6.06 -19.26
C ARG A 219 -1.18 -4.86 -18.30
N VAL A 220 -0.13 -4.07 -18.29
CA VAL A 220 -0.16 -2.74 -17.65
C VAL A 220 -1.02 -1.82 -18.52
N ALA A 221 -2.22 -1.51 -18.05
CA ALA A 221 -3.19 -0.68 -18.76
C ALA A 221 -2.86 0.80 -18.63
N ASP A 222 -2.40 1.22 -17.43
CA ASP A 222 -2.03 2.61 -17.17
C ASP A 222 -1.04 2.73 -16.00
N ILE A 223 -0.32 3.86 -15.94
CA ILE A 223 0.59 4.23 -14.86
C ILE A 223 0.40 5.72 -14.56
N GLN A 224 0.02 6.03 -13.33
CA GLN A 224 -0.13 7.41 -12.86
C GLN A 224 0.94 7.76 -11.83
N PHE A 225 1.47 8.99 -11.88
CA PHE A 225 2.22 9.56 -10.78
C PHE A 225 1.26 9.93 -9.65
N THR A 226 1.66 9.71 -8.40
CA THR A 226 0.82 9.97 -7.23
C THR A 226 1.52 10.79 -6.17
N ASN A 227 0.73 11.44 -5.31
CA ASN A 227 1.22 12.16 -4.13
C ASN A 227 1.47 11.24 -2.91
N THR A 228 1.29 9.92 -3.02
CA THR A 228 1.39 8.98 -1.88
C THR A 228 2.76 8.92 -1.22
N ALA A 229 3.79 9.47 -1.86
CA ALA A 229 5.14 9.60 -1.32
C ALA A 229 5.40 10.93 -0.61
N ALA A 230 4.46 11.86 -0.64
CA ALA A 230 4.59 13.15 0.03
C ALA A 230 4.59 12.96 1.56
N LYS A 231 5.40 13.76 2.25
CA LYS A 231 5.53 13.67 3.71
C LYS A 231 4.25 14.08 4.47
N ASP A 232 3.42 14.86 3.80
CA ASP A 232 2.14 15.39 4.27
C ASP A 232 0.94 14.66 3.68
N PHE A 233 1.14 13.42 3.19
CA PHE A 233 0.06 12.61 2.67
C PHE A 233 -0.96 12.29 3.79
N ASN A 234 -2.15 12.82 3.65
CA ASN A 234 -3.23 12.76 4.63
C ASN A 234 -4.38 11.81 4.23
N GLY A 235 -4.13 10.91 3.27
CA GLY A 235 -5.16 9.99 2.75
C GLY A 235 -5.89 10.48 1.51
N LYS A 236 -5.68 11.73 1.09
CA LYS A 236 -6.26 12.26 -0.15
C LYS A 236 -5.37 11.91 -1.34
N LEU A 237 -5.72 10.85 -2.05
CA LEU A 237 -5.04 10.44 -3.28
C LEU A 237 -5.20 11.50 -4.37
N LEU A 238 -4.08 11.87 -5.01
CA LEU A 238 -4.07 12.73 -6.19
C LEU A 238 -3.19 12.11 -7.27
N TYR A 239 -3.68 12.08 -8.49
CA TYR A 239 -2.88 11.82 -9.68
C TYR A 239 -2.17 13.11 -10.11
N LEU A 240 -0.88 13.01 -10.32
CA LEU A 240 -0.03 14.15 -10.67
C LEU A 240 0.23 14.17 -12.19
N PRO A 241 0.23 15.35 -12.84
CA PRO A 241 0.46 15.45 -14.28
C PRO A 241 1.88 15.08 -14.70
N GLN A 242 2.83 15.10 -13.74
CA GLN A 242 4.24 14.77 -13.96
C GLN A 242 4.90 14.24 -12.68
N ALA A 243 6.06 13.60 -12.84
CA ALA A 243 6.85 13.13 -11.71
C ALA A 243 7.28 14.30 -10.80
N PRO A 244 7.30 14.11 -9.46
CA PRO A 244 7.86 15.08 -8.53
C PRO A 244 9.34 15.37 -8.87
N SER A 245 9.74 16.65 -8.80
CA SER A 245 11.13 17.06 -9.07
C SER A 245 12.10 16.69 -7.96
N SER A 246 11.61 16.34 -6.77
CA SER A 246 12.42 15.93 -5.62
C SER A 246 11.69 14.94 -4.74
N GLY A 247 12.45 14.10 -4.02
CA GLY A 247 11.90 13.09 -3.12
C GLY A 247 11.56 11.78 -3.82
N TYR A 248 10.74 10.96 -3.18
CA TYR A 248 10.28 9.70 -3.79
C TYR A 248 9.25 9.96 -4.89
N VAL A 249 9.39 9.23 -5.98
CA VAL A 249 8.46 9.26 -7.12
C VAL A 249 7.47 8.12 -6.96
N GLY A 250 6.27 8.44 -6.47
CA GLY A 250 5.17 7.49 -6.33
C GLY A 250 4.53 7.22 -7.69
N LYS A 251 4.33 5.93 -8.01
CA LYS A 251 3.57 5.47 -9.17
C LYS A 251 2.47 4.53 -8.72
N GLN A 252 1.28 4.68 -9.29
CA GLN A 252 0.21 3.71 -9.21
C GLN A 252 0.04 3.03 -10.56
N TYR A 253 -0.04 1.72 -10.54
CA TYR A 253 -0.21 0.86 -11.71
C TYR A 253 -1.63 0.32 -11.76
N SER A 254 -2.27 0.41 -12.93
CA SER A 254 -3.50 -0.30 -13.27
C SER A 254 -3.17 -1.43 -14.23
N VAL A 255 -3.45 -2.67 -13.82
CA VAL A 255 -3.02 -3.90 -14.52
C VAL A 255 -4.23 -4.80 -14.74
N VAL A 256 -4.33 -5.40 -15.92
CA VAL A 256 -5.37 -6.39 -16.28
C VAL A 256 -4.71 -7.73 -16.58
N LYS A 257 -5.27 -8.82 -15.99
CA LYS A 257 -4.82 -10.20 -16.24
C LYS A 257 -5.42 -10.77 -17.50
#